data_982b5c9a99102c97b4e6834578c9ac30
#
_entry.id   982b5c9a99102c97b4e6834578c9ac30
#
_cell.length_a   1.000
_cell.length_b   1.000
_cell.length_c   1.000
_cell.angle_alpha   90.00
_cell.angle_beta   90.00
_cell.angle_gamma   90.00
#
_symmetry.space_group_name_H-M   'P 1'
#
loop_
_entity.id
_entity.type
_entity.pdbx_description
1 polymer ?
#
loop_
_entity_poly.entity_id
_entity_poly.type
_entity_poly.pdbx_seq_one_letter_code
_entity_poly.pdbx_strand_id
1 'polypeptide(L)'
;MKLTKKIAAAALLLTLAAGAFPVLAEPPYETYTYSYEGDVQISPSAYTPDKKVSTFGEAGTLNAPADIIRDGRGNFVVADKENNRIVVLDPQTLHAVKILDGFTGKNGQPDTFNKPQGVFSAPSGRLYVADTDNGRLVVFDKDYAYVTTIDPPSADILPENFKYNPKAVAVDKAGRIYVVSMNTNMGVIALDKNGGFEAFIGAQRVKPNLAELFWRTFMTEEQKAMTTSFVPVEYSNLTIDDKGFVYVTASSIDRYTLYNTIWTRSADSSYAPIKKINPSGTDVLSRTGFFPPVGDINFDAYTGAKEPVDPSSISEVTLMGNGMYTLVDKEYSKLFTYDSYGNLLYAFGGEGEALGLFGQLASVACDGDRLLALDSLDGSITLFRKTAYGRKVDEVIGYQENREYDKAMAGWRELAGLNNNFDLAYLGIGKTLLEQGDYQAAMENFRLINNRSYYSRAYKLYRQTILDKIGLLLVAGAVVLIVLLVKFFAFAKAYNGRLKPSGAPRGFREEIVYGFHVIFHPFDGFCDL
;
A
#
# COMPACT_ATOMS: atom_id res chain seq x y z
N MET A 1 -9.07 -44.65 -52.21
CA MET A 1 -9.92 -43.44 -52.18
C MET A 1 -10.87 -43.33 -50.97
N LYS A 2 -11.43 -44.40 -50.41
CA LYS A 2 -12.29 -44.34 -49.19
C LYS A 2 -11.51 -44.20 -47.87
N LEU A 3 -10.28 -44.68 -47.80
CA LEU A 3 -9.45 -44.61 -46.59
C LEU A 3 -8.82 -43.22 -46.38
N THR A 4 -8.38 -42.60 -47.49
CA THR A 4 -7.82 -41.24 -47.45
C THR A 4 -8.84 -40.17 -47.06
N LYS A 5 -10.12 -40.32 -47.43
CA LYS A 5 -11.20 -39.43 -46.99
C LYS A 5 -11.55 -39.59 -45.50
N LYS A 6 -11.44 -40.80 -44.93
CA LYS A 6 -11.66 -41.02 -43.51
C LYS A 6 -10.52 -40.47 -42.63
N ILE A 7 -9.27 -40.54 -43.12
CA ILE A 7 -8.11 -39.96 -42.43
C ILE A 7 -8.16 -38.42 -42.48
N ALA A 8 -8.55 -37.85 -43.62
CA ALA A 8 -8.74 -36.40 -43.76
C ALA A 8 -9.88 -35.86 -42.90
N ALA A 9 -10.99 -36.61 -42.76
CA ALA A 9 -12.11 -36.24 -41.90
C ALA A 9 -11.75 -36.38 -40.39
N ALA A 10 -10.96 -37.38 -40.01
CA ALA A 10 -10.47 -37.54 -38.63
C ALA A 10 -9.44 -36.47 -38.28
N ALA A 11 -8.56 -36.08 -39.20
CA ALA A 11 -7.61 -34.99 -39.00
C ALA A 11 -8.33 -33.63 -38.87
N LEU A 12 -9.38 -33.39 -39.66
CA LEU A 12 -10.20 -32.17 -39.57
C LEU A 12 -11.00 -32.09 -38.27
N LEU A 13 -11.49 -33.23 -37.74
CA LEU A 13 -12.15 -33.31 -36.46
C LEU A 13 -11.19 -33.12 -35.28
N LEU A 14 -9.94 -33.59 -35.37
CA LEU A 14 -8.90 -33.35 -34.38
C LEU A 14 -8.45 -31.88 -34.36
N THR A 15 -8.37 -31.21 -35.50
CA THR A 15 -8.05 -29.78 -35.58
C THR A 15 -9.20 -28.89 -35.08
N LEU A 16 -10.46 -29.30 -35.25
CA LEU A 16 -11.61 -28.62 -34.67
C LEU A 16 -11.75 -28.84 -33.17
N ALA A 17 -11.35 -30.02 -32.65
CA ALA A 17 -11.33 -30.29 -31.22
C ALA A 17 -10.15 -29.62 -30.50
N ALA A 18 -9.04 -29.36 -31.19
CA ALA A 18 -7.89 -28.61 -30.62
C ALA A 18 -8.13 -27.09 -30.61
N GLY A 19 -9.16 -26.58 -31.27
CA GLY A 19 -9.49 -25.15 -31.37
C GLY A 19 -10.46 -24.62 -30.31
N ALA A 20 -10.90 -25.45 -29.37
CA ALA A 20 -11.86 -25.04 -28.34
C ALA A 20 -11.24 -24.95 -26.92
N PHE A 21 -9.97 -24.54 -26.81
CA PHE A 21 -9.58 -23.91 -25.57
C PHE A 21 -10.24 -22.54 -25.55
N PRO A 22 -11.01 -22.19 -24.50
CA PRO A 22 -11.43 -20.81 -24.34
C PRO A 22 -10.14 -20.01 -24.23
N VAL A 23 -9.80 -19.27 -25.25
CA VAL A 23 -8.85 -18.15 -25.12
C VAL A 23 -9.57 -17.22 -24.16
N LEU A 24 -9.21 -17.27 -22.90
CA LEU A 24 -9.58 -16.23 -21.94
C LEU A 24 -9.02 -14.96 -22.57
N ALA A 25 -9.89 -14.12 -23.09
CA ALA A 25 -9.50 -12.83 -23.63
C ALA A 25 -8.71 -12.11 -22.53
N GLU A 26 -7.54 -11.60 -22.88
CA GLU A 26 -6.78 -10.78 -21.95
C GLU A 26 -7.67 -9.63 -21.49
N PRO A 27 -7.65 -9.27 -20.18
CA PRO A 27 -8.44 -8.17 -19.71
C PRO A 27 -8.02 -6.88 -20.44
N PRO A 28 -8.96 -5.94 -20.68
CA PRO A 28 -8.69 -4.72 -21.45
C PRO A 28 -7.84 -3.69 -20.70
N TYR A 29 -7.30 -4.07 -19.55
CA TYR A 29 -6.43 -3.26 -18.70
C TYR A 29 -5.12 -3.99 -18.42
N GLU A 30 -4.07 -3.23 -18.17
CA GLU A 30 -2.80 -3.77 -17.67
C GLU A 30 -2.85 -4.00 -16.16
N THR A 31 -2.29 -5.13 -15.73
CA THR A 31 -2.01 -5.39 -14.31
C THR A 31 -0.53 -5.18 -14.07
N TYR A 32 -0.19 -4.42 -13.04
CA TYR A 32 1.18 -4.05 -12.75
C TYR A 32 1.46 -3.89 -11.27
N THR A 33 2.74 -3.86 -10.96
CA THR A 33 3.32 -3.44 -9.68
C THR A 33 4.48 -2.48 -9.95
N TYR A 34 5.23 -2.08 -8.92
CA TYR A 34 6.41 -1.25 -9.08
C TYR A 34 7.67 -2.00 -8.68
N SER A 35 8.75 -1.81 -9.46
CA SER A 35 10.09 -2.21 -9.06
C SER A 35 10.54 -1.43 -7.81
N TYR A 36 11.61 -1.88 -7.18
CA TYR A 36 12.24 -1.11 -6.10
C TYR A 36 12.68 0.30 -6.56
N GLU A 37 12.98 0.49 -7.84
CA GLU A 37 13.40 1.78 -8.41
C GLU A 37 12.23 2.68 -8.81
N GLY A 38 11.01 2.13 -8.95
CA GLY A 38 9.80 2.85 -9.31
C GLY A 38 9.32 2.64 -10.75
N ASP A 39 9.98 1.72 -11.46
CA ASP A 39 9.54 1.36 -12.80
C ASP A 39 8.28 0.48 -12.75
N VAL A 40 7.37 0.71 -13.69
CA VAL A 40 6.18 -0.13 -13.87
C VAL A 40 6.61 -1.54 -14.30
N GLN A 41 6.19 -2.54 -13.54
CA GLN A 41 6.44 -3.95 -13.78
C GLN A 41 5.12 -4.65 -14.11
N ILE A 42 4.93 -4.98 -15.39
CA ILE A 42 3.74 -5.70 -15.83
C ILE A 42 3.71 -7.08 -15.15
N SER A 43 2.54 -7.44 -14.63
CA SER A 43 2.32 -8.69 -13.92
C SER A 43 1.15 -9.47 -14.49
N PRO A 44 1.08 -10.80 -14.27
CA PRO A 44 -0.13 -11.56 -14.57
C PRO A 44 -1.32 -10.97 -13.82
N SER A 45 -2.50 -11.01 -14.45
CA SER A 45 -3.72 -10.47 -13.85
C SER A 45 -4.08 -11.21 -12.55
N ALA A 46 -4.22 -10.46 -11.46
CA ALA A 46 -4.70 -11.00 -10.19
C ALA A 46 -6.21 -11.26 -10.21
N TYR A 47 -6.94 -10.47 -10.99
CA TYR A 47 -8.37 -10.60 -11.21
C TYR A 47 -8.69 -10.54 -12.70
N THR A 48 -9.72 -11.29 -13.13
CA THR A 48 -10.31 -11.19 -14.46
C THR A 48 -11.77 -10.78 -14.34
N PRO A 49 -12.27 -9.88 -15.21
CA PRO A 49 -13.66 -9.51 -15.19
C PRO A 49 -14.52 -10.68 -15.71
N ASP A 50 -15.65 -10.94 -15.05
CA ASP A 50 -16.57 -12.02 -15.38
C ASP A 50 -17.81 -11.50 -16.10
N LYS A 51 -18.49 -10.52 -15.48
CA LYS A 51 -19.69 -9.88 -16.03
C LYS A 51 -19.90 -8.48 -15.48
N LYS A 52 -20.59 -7.65 -16.26
CA LYS A 52 -21.11 -6.34 -15.84
C LYS A 52 -22.63 -6.42 -15.73
N VAL A 53 -23.20 -5.95 -14.64
CA VAL A 53 -24.63 -5.95 -14.34
C VAL A 53 -25.09 -4.52 -14.13
N SER A 54 -26.09 -4.06 -14.87
CA SER A 54 -26.68 -2.72 -14.79
C SER A 54 -28.15 -2.71 -14.41
N THR A 55 -28.76 -3.90 -14.22
CA THR A 55 -30.15 -4.04 -13.79
C THR A 55 -30.25 -5.08 -12.68
N PHE A 56 -30.94 -4.76 -11.60
CA PHE A 56 -30.91 -5.51 -10.34
C PHE A 56 -32.27 -6.07 -9.95
N GLY A 57 -32.95 -6.73 -10.89
CA GLY A 57 -34.28 -7.29 -10.69
C GLY A 57 -35.33 -6.18 -10.45
N GLU A 58 -36.12 -6.30 -9.38
CA GLU A 58 -37.16 -5.32 -9.01
C GLU A 58 -36.58 -3.91 -8.69
N ALA A 59 -35.32 -3.81 -8.30
CA ALA A 59 -34.68 -2.50 -8.08
C ALA A 59 -34.43 -1.74 -9.38
N GLY A 60 -34.47 -2.40 -10.54
CA GLY A 60 -34.14 -1.77 -11.82
C GLY A 60 -32.71 -1.34 -11.89
N THR A 61 -32.44 -0.10 -12.32
CA THR A 61 -31.11 0.51 -12.41
C THR A 61 -30.75 1.29 -11.14
N LEU A 62 -29.47 1.36 -10.83
CA LEU A 62 -28.93 2.27 -9.81
C LEU A 62 -28.68 3.66 -10.42
N ASN A 63 -28.67 4.68 -9.58
CA ASN A 63 -28.44 6.06 -10.00
C ASN A 63 -27.37 6.72 -9.12
N ALA A 64 -26.20 6.96 -9.68
CA ALA A 64 -25.02 7.48 -8.98
C ALA A 64 -24.79 6.78 -7.62
N PRO A 65 -24.74 5.42 -7.59
CA PRO A 65 -24.52 4.68 -6.34
C PRO A 65 -23.17 5.07 -5.74
N ALA A 66 -23.12 5.15 -4.40
CA ALA A 66 -21.97 5.71 -3.70
C ALA A 66 -21.10 4.66 -2.98
N ASP A 67 -21.71 3.59 -2.49
CA ASP A 67 -21.02 2.60 -1.67
C ASP A 67 -21.61 1.20 -1.86
N ILE A 68 -20.77 0.17 -1.74
CA ILE A 68 -21.16 -1.23 -1.75
C ILE A 68 -20.39 -2.01 -0.69
N ILE A 69 -21.09 -2.73 0.16
CA ILE A 69 -20.48 -3.60 1.17
C ILE A 69 -21.07 -5.01 1.10
N ARG A 70 -20.38 -5.96 1.73
CA ARG A 70 -20.92 -7.27 2.06
C ARG A 70 -21.42 -7.27 3.50
N ASP A 71 -22.66 -7.65 3.72
CA ASP A 71 -23.24 -7.72 5.08
C ASP A 71 -22.93 -9.05 5.79
N GLY A 72 -23.29 -9.14 7.07
CA GLY A 72 -23.08 -10.32 7.89
C GLY A 72 -23.89 -11.56 7.45
N ARG A 73 -24.86 -11.42 6.55
CA ARG A 73 -25.66 -12.50 5.95
C ARG A 73 -25.09 -12.97 4.62
N GLY A 74 -24.09 -12.24 4.10
CA GLY A 74 -23.44 -12.52 2.83
C GLY A 74 -24.06 -11.80 1.63
N ASN A 75 -25.11 -10.97 1.83
CA ASN A 75 -25.68 -10.15 0.78
C ASN A 75 -24.78 -8.94 0.49
N PHE A 76 -24.92 -8.36 -0.71
CA PHE A 76 -24.33 -7.07 -1.01
C PHE A 76 -25.35 -5.95 -0.75
N VAL A 77 -24.92 -4.91 -0.07
CA VAL A 77 -25.75 -3.76 0.27
C VAL A 77 -25.18 -2.55 -0.44
N VAL A 78 -26.01 -1.86 -1.22
CA VAL A 78 -25.63 -0.72 -2.05
C VAL A 78 -26.36 0.53 -1.58
N ALA A 79 -25.63 1.62 -1.40
CA ALA A 79 -26.17 2.95 -1.23
C ALA A 79 -26.49 3.55 -2.61
N ASP A 80 -27.75 3.49 -3.03
CA ASP A 80 -28.26 4.00 -4.31
C ASP A 80 -28.67 5.47 -4.16
N LYS A 81 -27.64 6.32 -4.17
CA LYS A 81 -27.62 7.69 -3.66
C LYS A 81 -28.71 8.57 -4.28
N GLU A 82 -28.71 8.73 -5.60
CA GLU A 82 -29.64 9.66 -6.27
C GLU A 82 -31.05 9.08 -6.38
N ASN A 83 -31.24 7.78 -6.13
CA ASN A 83 -32.54 7.15 -5.96
C ASN A 83 -33.07 7.20 -4.51
N ASN A 84 -32.27 7.77 -3.57
CA ASN A 84 -32.62 7.91 -2.16
C ASN A 84 -33.05 6.59 -1.48
N ARG A 85 -32.31 5.51 -1.74
CA ARG A 85 -32.63 4.17 -1.23
C ARG A 85 -31.38 3.33 -0.95
N ILE A 86 -31.59 2.25 -0.22
CA ILE A 86 -30.59 1.19 -0.04
C ILE A 86 -31.11 -0.06 -0.73
N VAL A 87 -30.26 -0.70 -1.54
CA VAL A 87 -30.60 -1.93 -2.26
C VAL A 87 -29.78 -3.08 -1.71
N VAL A 88 -30.45 -4.15 -1.29
CA VAL A 88 -29.80 -5.38 -0.82
C VAL A 88 -29.88 -6.40 -1.94
N LEU A 89 -28.73 -6.91 -2.37
CA LEU A 89 -28.57 -7.80 -3.51
C LEU A 89 -28.21 -9.21 -3.06
N ASP A 90 -28.86 -10.19 -3.68
CA ASP A 90 -28.47 -11.61 -3.54
C ASP A 90 -27.02 -11.83 -4.07
N PRO A 91 -26.17 -12.53 -3.34
CA PRO A 91 -24.75 -12.64 -3.69
C PRO A 91 -24.46 -13.48 -4.95
N GLN A 92 -25.42 -14.27 -5.44
CA GLN A 92 -25.24 -15.12 -6.62
C GLN A 92 -25.83 -14.48 -7.87
N THR A 93 -27.05 -13.97 -7.76
CA THR A 93 -27.79 -13.44 -8.91
C THR A 93 -27.57 -11.95 -9.11
N LEU A 94 -27.21 -11.21 -8.06
CA LEU A 94 -27.19 -9.75 -7.97
C LEU A 94 -28.58 -9.13 -8.18
N HIS A 95 -29.67 -9.91 -8.02
CA HIS A 95 -31.01 -9.36 -7.99
C HIS A 95 -31.31 -8.80 -6.60
N ALA A 96 -32.12 -7.75 -6.54
CA ALA A 96 -32.55 -7.18 -5.29
C ALA A 96 -33.44 -8.18 -4.51
N VAL A 97 -33.02 -8.46 -3.26
CA VAL A 97 -33.80 -9.24 -2.30
C VAL A 97 -34.54 -8.33 -1.32
N LYS A 98 -34.10 -7.09 -1.19
CA LYS A 98 -34.76 -6.07 -0.37
C LYS A 98 -34.41 -4.68 -0.93
N ILE A 99 -35.39 -3.81 -0.93
CA ILE A 99 -35.24 -2.39 -1.24
C ILE A 99 -35.74 -1.62 -0.02
N LEU A 100 -34.88 -0.72 0.49
CA LEU A 100 -35.21 0.18 1.59
C LEU A 100 -35.30 1.59 0.99
N ASP A 101 -36.46 2.00 0.62
CA ASP A 101 -36.81 3.33 0.06
C ASP A 101 -37.54 4.22 1.07
N GLY A 102 -37.94 3.62 2.21
CA GLY A 102 -38.57 4.29 3.34
C GLY A 102 -38.64 3.37 4.56
N PHE A 103 -38.92 3.94 5.71
CA PHE A 103 -39.08 3.24 6.99
C PHE A 103 -40.01 4.00 7.91
N THR A 104 -40.52 3.35 8.97
CA THR A 104 -41.24 4.03 10.02
C THR A 104 -40.27 4.56 11.06
N GLY A 105 -40.12 5.88 11.13
CA GLY A 105 -39.20 6.57 12.02
C GLY A 105 -39.57 6.52 13.52
N LYS A 106 -38.75 7.18 14.36
CA LYS A 106 -38.90 7.24 15.83
C LYS A 106 -40.31 7.64 16.30
N ASN A 107 -40.98 8.52 15.55
CA ASN A 107 -42.30 9.06 15.89
C ASN A 107 -43.44 8.23 15.34
N GLY A 108 -43.20 7.04 14.80
CA GLY A 108 -44.19 6.21 14.15
C GLY A 108 -44.68 6.76 12.80
N GLN A 109 -44.02 7.78 12.26
CA GLN A 109 -44.36 8.38 10.97
C GLN A 109 -43.49 7.78 9.86
N PRO A 110 -43.97 7.72 8.61
CA PRO A 110 -43.15 7.38 7.46
C PRO A 110 -41.99 8.36 7.30
N ASP A 111 -40.82 7.83 7.00
CA ASP A 111 -39.56 8.57 6.80
C ASP A 111 -38.77 7.98 5.64
N THR A 112 -37.93 8.77 5.01
CA THR A 112 -37.15 8.39 3.81
C THR A 112 -35.70 8.86 3.90
N PHE A 113 -34.86 8.28 3.07
CA PHE A 113 -33.46 8.75 2.91
C PHE A 113 -33.39 9.99 2.02
N ASN A 114 -32.29 10.73 2.19
CA ASN A 114 -31.91 11.81 1.30
C ASN A 114 -30.42 11.70 0.98
N LYS A 115 -30.11 11.22 -0.21
CA LYS A 115 -28.75 10.95 -0.73
C LYS A 115 -27.88 10.14 0.24
N PRO A 116 -28.28 8.92 0.60
CA PRO A 116 -27.45 8.06 1.44
C PRO A 116 -26.14 7.72 0.71
N GLN A 117 -24.98 7.91 1.37
CA GLN A 117 -23.69 7.70 0.73
C GLN A 117 -22.91 6.51 1.29
N GLY A 118 -22.95 6.26 2.59
CA GLY A 118 -22.17 5.18 3.20
C GLY A 118 -23.07 4.13 3.85
N VAL A 119 -22.66 2.89 3.77
CA VAL A 119 -23.29 1.75 4.44
C VAL A 119 -22.26 0.93 5.19
N PHE A 120 -22.61 0.38 6.34
CA PHE A 120 -21.72 -0.47 7.12
C PHE A 120 -22.51 -1.56 7.86
N SER A 121 -22.06 -2.80 7.73
CA SER A 121 -22.60 -3.94 8.47
C SER A 121 -21.73 -4.19 9.71
N ALA A 122 -22.28 -3.90 10.89
CA ALA A 122 -21.56 -4.09 12.13
C ALA A 122 -21.44 -5.59 12.52
N PRO A 123 -20.44 -5.97 13.33
CA PRO A 123 -20.32 -7.34 13.85
C PRO A 123 -21.55 -7.85 14.59
N SER A 124 -22.39 -6.94 15.10
CA SER A 124 -23.69 -7.26 15.71
C SER A 124 -24.78 -7.71 14.72
N GLY A 125 -24.51 -7.59 13.42
CA GLY A 125 -25.47 -7.81 12.33
C GLY A 125 -26.34 -6.59 12.02
N ARG A 126 -26.16 -5.46 12.72
CA ARG A 126 -26.88 -4.22 12.41
C ARG A 126 -26.30 -3.55 11.18
N LEU A 127 -27.18 -3.00 10.34
CA LEU A 127 -26.82 -2.17 9.20
C LEU A 127 -26.91 -0.70 9.59
N TYR A 128 -25.84 0.04 9.40
CA TYR A 128 -25.78 1.49 9.59
C TYR A 128 -25.74 2.16 8.22
N VAL A 129 -26.55 3.19 8.04
CA VAL A 129 -26.66 3.98 6.81
C VAL A 129 -26.34 5.43 7.13
N ALA A 130 -25.37 5.99 6.43
CA ALA A 130 -25.08 7.42 6.45
C ALA A 130 -26.06 8.15 5.52
N ASP A 131 -27.13 8.70 6.12
CA ASP A 131 -28.18 9.46 5.44
C ASP A 131 -27.77 10.92 5.33
N THR A 132 -26.90 11.18 4.33
CA THR A 132 -25.98 12.33 4.25
C THR A 132 -26.69 13.67 4.27
N ASP A 133 -27.65 13.88 3.36
CA ASP A 133 -28.31 15.18 3.23
C ASP A 133 -29.40 15.39 4.29
N ASN A 134 -29.84 14.33 4.98
CA ASN A 134 -30.62 14.41 6.20
C ASN A 134 -29.77 14.60 7.47
N GLY A 135 -28.44 14.54 7.36
CA GLY A 135 -27.50 14.81 8.46
C GLY A 135 -27.63 13.82 9.63
N ARG A 136 -27.85 12.54 9.35
CA ARG A 136 -28.09 11.54 10.40
C ARG A 136 -27.57 10.15 10.01
N LEU A 137 -27.49 9.23 10.98
CA LEU A 137 -27.33 7.81 10.71
C LEU A 137 -28.63 7.08 10.97
N VAL A 138 -29.02 6.17 10.07
CA VAL A 138 -30.19 5.30 10.26
C VAL A 138 -29.69 3.87 10.49
N VAL A 139 -30.25 3.21 11.51
CA VAL A 139 -29.80 1.87 11.93
C VAL A 139 -30.93 0.87 11.72
N PHE A 140 -30.64 -0.21 11.04
CA PHE A 140 -31.49 -1.36 10.82
C PHE A 140 -30.94 -2.59 11.56
N ASP A 141 -31.79 -3.53 11.87
CA ASP A 141 -31.39 -4.83 12.38
C ASP A 141 -30.88 -5.77 11.25
N LYS A 142 -30.53 -7.00 11.62
CA LYS A 142 -30.07 -8.02 10.67
C LYS A 142 -31.13 -8.41 9.62
N ASP A 143 -32.43 -8.16 9.87
CA ASP A 143 -33.54 -8.45 8.97
C ASP A 143 -34.00 -7.21 8.19
N TYR A 144 -33.18 -6.13 8.27
CA TYR A 144 -33.43 -4.83 7.67
C TYR A 144 -34.68 -4.13 8.17
N ALA A 145 -35.10 -4.42 9.41
CA ALA A 145 -36.15 -3.65 10.10
C ALA A 145 -35.50 -2.45 10.80
N TYR A 146 -36.20 -1.30 10.76
CA TYR A 146 -35.71 -0.07 11.41
C TYR A 146 -35.55 -0.27 12.93
N VAL A 147 -34.44 0.18 13.46
CA VAL A 147 -34.09 0.13 14.89
C VAL A 147 -34.11 1.52 15.51
N THR A 148 -33.32 2.43 14.97
CA THR A 148 -33.20 3.79 15.51
C THR A 148 -32.54 4.72 14.49
N THR A 149 -32.68 6.02 14.75
CA THR A 149 -31.90 7.09 14.11
C THR A 149 -30.98 7.72 15.10
N ILE A 150 -29.72 7.95 14.70
CA ILE A 150 -28.71 8.68 15.45
C ILE A 150 -28.61 10.07 14.84
N ASP A 151 -29.07 11.04 15.62
CA ASP A 151 -29.12 12.44 15.22
C ASP A 151 -27.70 13.08 15.27
N PRO A 152 -27.50 14.29 14.71
CA PRO A 152 -26.22 14.97 14.77
C PRO A 152 -25.68 15.07 16.21
N PRO A 153 -24.36 14.83 16.41
CA PRO A 153 -23.78 14.94 17.74
C PRO A 153 -23.84 16.37 18.27
N SER A 154 -24.05 16.51 19.57
CA SER A 154 -24.03 17.79 20.29
C SER A 154 -22.94 17.74 21.36
N ALA A 155 -22.02 18.69 21.32
CA ALA A 155 -20.97 18.87 22.33
C ALA A 155 -20.42 20.31 22.29
N ASP A 156 -19.98 20.83 23.41
CA ASP A 156 -19.45 22.21 23.51
C ASP A 156 -18.21 22.47 22.66
N ILE A 157 -17.48 21.41 22.30
CA ILE A 157 -16.29 21.49 21.43
C ILE A 157 -16.62 21.66 19.95
N LEU A 158 -17.86 21.39 19.55
CA LEU A 158 -18.28 21.53 18.15
C LEU A 158 -18.50 23.01 17.83
N PRO A 159 -18.07 23.48 16.62
CA PRO A 159 -18.35 24.86 16.17
C PRO A 159 -19.84 25.15 16.14
N GLU A 160 -20.25 26.39 16.45
CA GLU A 160 -21.66 26.83 16.43
C GLU A 160 -22.36 26.54 15.07
N ASN A 161 -21.59 26.57 13.96
CA ASN A 161 -22.08 26.31 12.62
C ASN A 161 -21.70 24.91 12.11
N PHE A 162 -21.49 23.94 13.01
CA PHE A 162 -21.13 22.58 12.64
C PHE A 162 -22.20 21.93 11.78
N LYS A 163 -21.83 21.57 10.55
CA LYS A 163 -22.68 20.82 9.63
C LYS A 163 -22.33 19.36 9.68
N TYR A 164 -23.27 18.53 10.08
CA TYR A 164 -23.11 17.10 10.12
C TYR A 164 -23.71 16.47 8.85
N ASN A 165 -22.85 16.12 7.90
CA ASN A 165 -23.20 15.43 6.66
C ASN A 165 -22.41 14.10 6.63
N PRO A 166 -22.87 13.04 7.32
CA PRO A 166 -22.16 11.78 7.40
C PRO A 166 -22.03 11.16 6.01
N LYS A 167 -20.81 10.83 5.62
CA LYS A 167 -20.49 10.23 4.32
C LYS A 167 -20.14 8.75 4.45
N ALA A 168 -19.42 8.38 5.50
CA ALA A 168 -19.05 7.01 5.78
C ALA A 168 -19.17 6.73 7.27
N VAL A 169 -19.47 5.50 7.63
CA VAL A 169 -19.66 5.05 9.00
C VAL A 169 -19.01 3.67 9.20
N ALA A 170 -18.41 3.42 10.36
CA ALA A 170 -18.02 2.09 10.81
C ALA A 170 -18.29 1.93 12.30
N VAL A 171 -18.41 0.70 12.76
CA VAL A 171 -18.76 0.39 14.16
C VAL A 171 -17.86 -0.74 14.64
N ASP A 172 -17.22 -0.54 15.79
CA ASP A 172 -16.37 -1.55 16.39
C ASP A 172 -17.16 -2.62 17.17
N LYS A 173 -16.45 -3.64 17.66
CA LYS A 173 -17.05 -4.73 18.45
C LYS A 173 -17.64 -4.27 19.78
N ALA A 174 -17.22 -3.11 20.29
CA ALA A 174 -17.76 -2.50 21.52
C ALA A 174 -19.01 -1.66 21.25
N GLY A 175 -19.35 -1.43 19.97
CA GLY A 175 -20.48 -0.62 19.53
C GLY A 175 -20.15 0.86 19.39
N ARG A 176 -18.89 1.30 19.51
CA ARG A 176 -18.50 2.68 19.21
C ARG A 176 -18.62 2.94 17.72
N ILE A 177 -19.13 4.11 17.39
CA ILE A 177 -19.46 4.50 16.02
C ILE A 177 -18.44 5.53 15.56
N TYR A 178 -17.87 5.30 14.40
CA TYR A 178 -16.90 6.18 13.77
C TYR A 178 -17.49 6.75 12.49
N VAL A 179 -17.45 8.06 12.31
CA VAL A 179 -18.09 8.74 11.19
C VAL A 179 -17.12 9.69 10.51
N VAL A 180 -17.03 9.59 9.20
CA VAL A 180 -16.49 10.65 8.35
C VAL A 180 -17.65 11.51 7.90
N SER A 181 -17.58 12.81 8.21
CA SER A 181 -18.55 13.81 7.79
C SER A 181 -17.92 14.79 6.80
N MET A 182 -18.66 15.14 5.76
CA MET A 182 -18.24 16.13 4.77
C MET A 182 -18.03 17.49 5.45
N ASN A 183 -17.11 18.28 4.91
CA ASN A 183 -16.77 19.62 5.41
C ASN A 183 -16.25 19.61 6.87
N THR A 184 -15.67 18.50 7.32
CA THR A 184 -15.11 18.36 8.67
C THR A 184 -13.62 18.11 8.60
N ASN A 185 -12.82 19.10 9.04
CA ASN A 185 -11.35 19.03 9.06
C ASN A 185 -10.80 18.50 10.39
N MET A 186 -11.67 18.12 11.31
CA MET A 186 -11.30 17.77 12.69
C MET A 186 -10.95 16.29 12.86
N GLY A 187 -11.00 15.52 11.78
CA GLY A 187 -10.75 14.09 11.79
C GLY A 187 -12.03 13.26 11.75
N VAL A 188 -11.94 12.01 12.22
CA VAL A 188 -13.09 11.11 12.33
C VAL A 188 -13.85 11.40 13.62
N ILE A 189 -15.15 11.50 13.53
CA ILE A 189 -16.05 11.69 14.68
C ILE A 189 -16.24 10.33 15.36
N ALA A 190 -15.85 10.21 16.60
CA ALA A 190 -16.13 9.03 17.42
C ALA A 190 -17.33 9.30 18.31
N LEU A 191 -18.33 8.40 18.23
CA LEU A 191 -19.54 8.43 19.02
C LEU A 191 -19.65 7.16 19.88
N ASP A 192 -20.28 7.26 21.02
CA ASP A 192 -20.65 6.10 21.81
C ASP A 192 -21.73 5.25 21.11
N LYS A 193 -22.08 4.10 21.67
CA LYS A 193 -23.09 3.19 21.14
C LYS A 193 -24.50 3.80 21.03
N ASN A 194 -24.77 4.92 21.68
CA ASN A 194 -26.06 5.62 21.66
C ASN A 194 -26.02 6.86 20.74
N GLY A 195 -24.88 7.19 20.14
CA GLY A 195 -24.68 8.36 19.31
C GLY A 195 -24.17 9.59 20.05
N GLY A 196 -23.82 9.49 21.34
CA GLY A 196 -23.19 10.56 22.12
C GLY A 196 -21.77 10.83 21.61
N PHE A 197 -21.40 12.12 21.46
CA PHE A 197 -20.05 12.51 21.04
C PHE A 197 -19.00 12.12 22.08
N GLU A 198 -17.95 11.42 21.66
CA GLU A 198 -16.81 11.07 22.51
C GLU A 198 -15.57 11.91 22.16
N ALA A 199 -15.17 11.95 20.90
CA ALA A 199 -13.94 12.62 20.48
C ALA A 199 -13.85 12.81 18.96
N PHE A 200 -12.89 13.62 18.53
CA PHE A 200 -12.33 13.56 17.18
C PHE A 200 -11.03 12.74 17.24
N ILE A 201 -10.90 11.74 16.38
CA ILE A 201 -9.71 10.91 16.28
C ILE A 201 -9.00 11.10 14.93
N GLY A 202 -7.68 10.93 14.91
CA GLY A 202 -6.89 11.00 13.69
C GLY A 202 -6.85 12.39 13.05
N ALA A 203 -7.20 13.45 13.79
CA ALA A 203 -7.06 14.83 13.33
C ALA A 203 -5.64 15.10 12.85
N GLN A 204 -5.48 15.71 11.69
CA GLN A 204 -4.17 16.05 11.17
C GLN A 204 -3.56 17.16 12.01
N ARG A 205 -2.46 16.86 12.69
CA ARG A 205 -1.65 17.89 13.33
C ARG A 205 -0.78 18.53 12.25
N VAL A 206 -1.19 19.68 11.76
CA VAL A 206 -0.33 20.53 10.96
C VAL A 206 0.81 20.97 11.89
N LYS A 207 2.00 20.40 11.70
CA LYS A 207 3.21 20.94 12.35
C LYS A 207 3.65 22.13 11.49
N PRO A 208 3.48 23.37 11.94
CA PRO A 208 4.00 24.50 11.20
C PRO A 208 5.52 24.34 11.10
N ASN A 209 6.05 24.46 9.89
CA ASN A 209 7.49 24.51 9.68
C ASN A 209 8.02 25.77 10.40
N LEU A 210 8.94 25.60 11.36
CA LEU A 210 9.51 26.71 12.12
C LEU A 210 10.13 27.78 11.21
N ALA A 211 10.71 27.39 10.09
CA ALA A 211 11.21 28.32 9.08
C ALA A 211 10.07 29.13 8.42
N GLU A 212 8.94 28.50 8.15
CA GLU A 212 7.75 29.13 7.58
C GLU A 212 7.08 30.08 8.59
N LEU A 213 7.01 29.68 9.87
CA LEU A 213 6.55 30.58 10.94
C LEU A 213 7.46 31.81 11.07
N PHE A 214 8.78 31.61 10.95
CA PHE A 214 9.76 32.70 10.97
C PHE A 214 9.57 33.65 9.78
N TRP A 215 9.45 33.12 8.57
CA TRP A 215 9.23 33.95 7.37
C TRP A 215 7.86 34.64 7.37
N ARG A 216 6.82 33.98 7.88
CA ARG A 216 5.48 34.59 8.04
C ARG A 216 5.48 35.85 8.90
N THR A 217 6.41 35.97 9.84
CA THR A 217 6.55 37.16 10.69
C THR A 217 7.00 38.40 9.88
N PHE A 218 7.66 38.19 8.75
CA PHE A 218 8.17 39.25 7.87
C PHE A 218 7.33 39.46 6.60
N MET A 219 6.28 38.68 6.40
CA MET A 219 5.39 38.82 5.22
C MET A 219 4.34 39.91 5.42
N THR A 220 4.00 40.60 4.34
CA THR A 220 2.85 41.52 4.32
C THR A 220 1.53 40.72 4.38
N GLU A 221 0.41 41.37 4.75
CA GLU A 221 -0.91 40.72 4.82
C GLU A 221 -1.33 40.14 3.44
N GLU A 222 -0.96 40.79 2.34
CA GLU A 222 -1.18 40.29 0.97
C GLU A 222 -0.33 39.05 0.68
N GLN A 223 0.92 39.03 1.11
CA GLN A 223 1.79 37.86 0.99
C GLN A 223 1.33 36.70 1.90
N LYS A 224 0.82 37.01 3.10
CA LYS A 224 0.21 36.01 3.98
C LYS A 224 -1.05 35.38 3.39
N ALA A 225 -1.86 36.19 2.69
CA ALA A 225 -3.05 35.72 1.97
C ALA A 225 -2.71 34.86 0.73
N MET A 226 -1.57 35.11 0.10
CA MET A 226 -1.05 34.30 -1.01
C MET A 226 -0.29 33.04 -0.53
N THR A 227 0.17 33.03 0.72
CA THR A 227 0.79 31.83 1.30
C THR A 227 -0.32 30.83 1.55
N THR A 228 -0.27 29.69 0.87
CA THR A 228 -1.26 28.62 0.92
C THR A 228 -1.69 28.39 2.36
N SER A 229 -2.93 28.72 2.70
CA SER A 229 -3.55 28.24 3.92
C SER A 229 -3.42 26.73 3.89
N PHE A 230 -2.76 26.14 4.87
CA PHE A 230 -2.80 24.69 5.05
C PHE A 230 -4.27 24.32 5.24
N VAL A 231 -4.91 23.89 4.16
CA VAL A 231 -6.25 23.34 4.24
C VAL A 231 -6.09 21.98 4.87
N PRO A 232 -6.63 21.74 6.07
CA PRO A 232 -6.62 20.42 6.66
C PRO A 232 -7.27 19.45 5.68
N VAL A 233 -6.63 18.30 5.45
CA VAL A 233 -7.12 17.29 4.52
C VAL A 233 -8.38 16.66 5.10
N GLU A 234 -9.48 16.70 4.35
CA GLU A 234 -10.72 16.01 4.72
C GLU A 234 -10.60 14.52 4.43
N TYR A 235 -11.13 13.69 5.34
CA TYR A 235 -11.25 12.27 5.07
C TYR A 235 -12.40 11.99 4.11
N SER A 236 -12.18 11.02 3.22
CA SER A 236 -13.14 10.66 2.16
C SER A 236 -14.00 9.46 2.51
N ASN A 237 -13.40 8.46 3.16
CA ASN A 237 -14.06 7.22 3.53
C ASN A 237 -13.39 6.62 4.78
N LEU A 238 -14.05 5.65 5.41
CA LEU A 238 -13.49 4.87 6.48
C LEU A 238 -14.03 3.43 6.49
N THR A 239 -13.21 2.52 7.00
CA THR A 239 -13.60 1.17 7.39
C THR A 239 -12.86 0.74 8.65
N ILE A 240 -13.20 -0.40 9.24
CA ILE A 240 -12.59 -0.89 10.49
C ILE A 240 -12.22 -2.37 10.38
N ASP A 241 -11.07 -2.74 10.94
CA ASP A 241 -10.67 -4.14 11.01
C ASP A 241 -11.19 -4.85 12.27
N ASP A 242 -11.06 -6.17 12.29
CA ASP A 242 -11.49 -7.03 13.41
C ASP A 242 -10.78 -6.71 14.74
N LYS A 243 -9.64 -6.01 14.70
CA LYS A 243 -8.85 -5.60 15.86
C LYS A 243 -9.25 -4.21 16.36
N GLY A 244 -10.17 -3.53 15.68
CA GLY A 244 -10.65 -2.20 16.04
C GLY A 244 -9.80 -1.04 15.53
N PHE A 245 -8.92 -1.26 14.56
CA PHE A 245 -8.21 -0.19 13.87
C PHE A 245 -9.07 0.39 12.75
N VAL A 246 -9.20 1.71 12.74
CA VAL A 246 -9.97 2.44 11.73
C VAL A 246 -9.04 2.82 10.57
N TYR A 247 -9.36 2.37 9.37
CA TYR A 247 -8.70 2.79 8.14
C TYR A 247 -9.47 3.97 7.58
N VAL A 248 -8.77 5.03 7.21
CA VAL A 248 -9.36 6.24 6.63
C VAL A 248 -8.62 6.65 5.38
N THR A 249 -9.36 7.13 4.39
CA THR A 249 -8.79 7.67 3.15
C THR A 249 -8.94 9.18 3.07
N ALA A 250 -8.05 9.82 2.32
CA ALA A 250 -8.10 11.23 2.01
C ALA A 250 -7.81 11.43 0.52
N SER A 251 -8.78 11.97 -0.20
CA SER A 251 -8.72 12.12 -1.67
C SER A 251 -8.09 13.42 -2.14
N SER A 252 -7.95 14.42 -1.27
CA SER A 252 -7.44 15.74 -1.61
C SER A 252 -6.11 15.99 -0.90
N ILE A 253 -5.01 15.58 -1.53
CA ILE A 253 -3.66 15.82 -1.02
C ILE A 253 -2.91 16.69 -2.02
N ASP A 254 -2.15 17.65 -1.50
CA ASP A 254 -1.33 18.52 -2.33
C ASP A 254 -0.31 17.73 -3.17
N ARG A 255 -0.29 17.98 -4.47
CA ARG A 255 0.52 17.32 -5.48
C ARG A 255 2.02 17.30 -5.13
N TYR A 256 2.56 18.44 -4.73
CA TYR A 256 3.99 18.56 -4.40
C TYR A 256 4.35 17.81 -3.13
N THR A 257 3.47 17.84 -2.15
CA THR A 257 3.63 17.10 -0.91
C THR A 257 3.62 15.60 -1.18
N LEU A 258 2.70 15.13 -2.03
CA LEU A 258 2.63 13.72 -2.43
C LEU A 258 3.88 13.29 -3.21
N TYR A 259 4.33 14.11 -4.17
CA TYR A 259 5.56 13.88 -4.93
C TYR A 259 6.77 13.73 -4.01
N ASN A 260 6.96 14.67 -3.08
CA ASN A 260 8.06 14.62 -2.13
C ASN A 260 7.98 13.37 -1.24
N THR A 261 6.79 12.99 -0.82
CA THR A 261 6.55 11.78 -0.01
C THR A 261 6.99 10.52 -0.75
N ILE A 262 6.65 10.41 -2.04
CA ILE A 262 7.06 9.29 -2.91
C ILE A 262 8.57 9.30 -3.12
N TRP A 263 9.13 10.43 -3.56
CA TRP A 263 10.53 10.56 -3.89
C TRP A 263 11.46 10.29 -2.71
N THR A 264 11.10 10.77 -1.53
CA THR A 264 11.86 10.54 -0.30
C THR A 264 11.50 9.21 0.37
N ARG A 265 10.52 8.47 -0.15
CA ARG A 265 9.97 7.24 0.46
C ARG A 265 9.61 7.48 1.93
N SER A 266 8.98 8.62 2.19
CA SER A 266 8.67 9.07 3.54
C SER A 266 7.63 8.16 4.20
N ALA A 267 7.91 7.78 5.43
CA ALA A 267 6.93 7.12 6.31
C ALA A 267 6.05 8.13 7.08
N ASP A 268 6.22 9.44 6.86
CA ASP A 268 5.41 10.47 7.51
C ASP A 268 3.94 10.36 7.07
N SER A 269 3.07 10.29 8.04
CA SER A 269 1.62 10.13 7.84
C SER A 269 0.87 11.45 7.69
N SER A 270 1.52 12.59 7.82
CA SER A 270 0.85 13.90 7.86
C SER A 270 -0.01 14.15 6.63
N TYR A 271 0.45 13.70 5.47
CA TYR A 271 -0.25 13.88 4.18
C TYR A 271 -0.47 12.56 3.45
N ALA A 272 -0.59 11.45 4.18
CA ALA A 272 -0.80 10.14 3.57
C ALA A 272 -2.26 9.97 3.12
N PRO A 273 -2.49 9.46 1.87
CA PRO A 273 -3.84 9.21 1.35
C PRO A 273 -4.60 8.13 2.12
N ILE A 274 -3.89 7.27 2.83
CA ILE A 274 -4.44 6.21 3.66
C ILE A 274 -3.78 6.22 5.04
N LYS A 275 -4.57 6.10 6.10
CA LYS A 275 -4.11 5.93 7.48
C LYS A 275 -4.82 4.77 8.14
N LYS A 276 -4.12 4.11 9.07
CA LYS A 276 -4.67 3.11 9.99
C LYS A 276 -4.59 3.67 11.40
N ILE A 277 -5.72 4.09 11.93
CA ILE A 277 -5.80 4.83 13.18
C ILE A 277 -6.17 3.86 14.31
N ASN A 278 -5.39 3.88 15.37
CA ASN A 278 -5.73 3.15 16.59
C ASN A 278 -6.79 3.92 17.43
N PRO A 279 -7.38 3.30 18.46
CA PRO A 279 -8.38 3.96 19.30
C PRO A 279 -7.89 5.23 20.01
N SER A 280 -6.58 5.44 20.14
CA SER A 280 -6.00 6.68 20.69
C SER A 280 -5.80 7.79 19.64
N GLY A 281 -6.19 7.56 18.39
CA GLY A 281 -6.08 8.53 17.30
C GLY A 281 -4.72 8.57 16.59
N THR A 282 -3.81 7.62 16.90
CA THR A 282 -2.48 7.56 16.29
C THR A 282 -2.50 6.69 15.03
N ASP A 283 -1.91 7.18 13.95
CA ASP A 283 -1.70 6.38 12.74
C ASP A 283 -0.60 5.33 12.98
N VAL A 284 -0.94 4.07 12.71
CA VAL A 284 -0.06 2.90 12.87
C VAL A 284 0.10 2.11 11.58
N LEU A 285 -0.28 2.70 10.44
CA LEU A 285 -0.09 2.05 9.14
C LEU A 285 1.40 1.91 8.84
N SER A 286 1.83 0.70 8.54
CA SER A 286 3.20 0.48 8.07
C SER A 286 3.37 1.04 6.65
N ARG A 287 4.46 1.80 6.44
CA ARG A 287 4.86 2.37 5.15
C ARG A 287 6.29 1.98 4.81
N THR A 288 6.62 0.70 5.09
CA THR A 288 7.97 0.16 4.89
C THR A 288 8.12 -0.59 3.56
N GLY A 289 7.12 -0.50 2.69
CA GLY A 289 7.15 -0.99 1.32
C GLY A 289 8.15 -0.24 0.44
N PHE A 290 8.20 -0.59 -0.84
CA PHE A 290 9.07 0.09 -1.80
C PHE A 290 8.71 1.57 -1.93
N PHE A 291 7.42 1.86 -1.92
CA PHE A 291 6.87 3.21 -1.90
C PHE A 291 5.73 3.29 -0.88
N PRO A 292 5.41 4.49 -0.38
CA PRO A 292 4.22 4.66 0.44
C PRO A 292 2.96 4.31 -0.36
N PRO A 293 1.88 3.81 0.29
CA PRO A 293 0.64 3.44 -0.40
C PRO A 293 -0.15 4.69 -0.82
N VAL A 294 0.07 5.14 -2.05
CA VAL A 294 -0.46 6.40 -2.60
C VAL A 294 -1.27 6.23 -3.89
N GLY A 295 -1.37 5.01 -4.42
CA GLY A 295 -1.87 4.74 -5.77
C GLY A 295 -0.73 4.76 -6.79
N ASP A 296 -0.94 5.39 -7.94
CA ASP A 296 0.11 5.58 -8.92
C ASP A 296 1.21 6.52 -8.40
N ILE A 297 2.46 6.14 -8.65
CA ILE A 297 3.63 6.95 -8.24
C ILE A 297 4.17 7.79 -9.39
N ASN A 298 3.72 7.54 -10.63
CA ASN A 298 4.16 8.22 -11.84
C ASN A 298 3.14 9.29 -12.24
N PHE A 299 3.35 10.51 -11.78
CA PHE A 299 2.54 11.67 -12.14
C PHE A 299 3.42 12.93 -12.21
N ASP A 300 2.89 13.98 -12.85
CA ASP A 300 3.63 15.23 -13.00
C ASP A 300 3.52 16.09 -11.75
N ALA A 301 4.65 16.33 -11.10
CA ALA A 301 4.71 17.21 -9.92
C ALA A 301 4.65 18.70 -10.31
N TYR A 302 5.03 19.04 -11.54
CA TYR A 302 5.22 20.41 -11.98
C TYR A 302 4.18 20.81 -13.03
N THR A 303 3.55 21.95 -12.84
CA THR A 303 2.48 22.52 -13.69
C THR A 303 2.95 23.02 -15.06
N GLY A 304 4.06 22.55 -15.59
CA GLY A 304 4.64 22.97 -16.87
C GLY A 304 4.55 21.95 -18.00
N ALA A 305 4.03 20.75 -17.75
CA ALA A 305 3.82 19.75 -18.78
C ALA A 305 2.66 20.14 -19.70
N LYS A 306 2.75 19.77 -20.99
CA LYS A 306 1.67 20.05 -21.97
C LYS A 306 0.38 19.28 -21.65
N GLU A 307 0.51 18.09 -21.09
CA GLU A 307 -0.56 17.21 -20.64
C GLU A 307 -0.15 16.64 -19.26
N PRO A 308 -0.41 17.39 -18.18
CA PRO A 308 -0.02 16.95 -16.84
C PRO A 308 -0.84 15.71 -16.43
N VAL A 309 -0.16 14.69 -15.96
CA VAL A 309 -0.79 13.53 -15.32
C VAL A 309 -1.00 13.87 -13.84
N ASP A 310 -2.25 13.81 -13.41
CA ASP A 310 -2.61 14.08 -12.01
C ASP A 310 -2.25 12.90 -11.08
N PRO A 311 -2.02 13.12 -9.78
CA PRO A 311 -1.85 12.04 -8.84
C PRO A 311 -3.17 11.27 -8.63
N SER A 312 -3.06 10.01 -8.22
CA SER A 312 -4.21 9.22 -7.77
C SER A 312 -5.02 9.94 -6.68
N SER A 313 -6.33 9.88 -6.79
CA SER A 313 -7.27 10.43 -5.81
C SER A 313 -7.95 9.30 -5.04
N ILE A 314 -7.31 8.89 -3.93
CA ILE A 314 -7.78 7.74 -3.14
C ILE A 314 -9.06 8.10 -2.39
N SER A 315 -10.17 7.51 -2.81
CA SER A 315 -11.50 7.80 -2.29
C SER A 315 -11.99 6.78 -1.27
N GLU A 316 -11.54 5.53 -1.36
CA GLU A 316 -12.05 4.43 -0.54
C GLU A 316 -10.99 3.40 -0.21
N VAL A 317 -11.21 2.63 0.87
CA VAL A 317 -10.41 1.49 1.28
C VAL A 317 -11.30 0.31 1.66
N THR A 318 -11.01 -0.87 1.10
CA THR A 318 -11.66 -2.14 1.43
C THR A 318 -10.64 -3.14 1.96
N LEU A 319 -10.97 -3.81 3.06
CA LEU A 319 -10.10 -4.81 3.68
C LEU A 319 -10.27 -6.17 3.02
N MET A 320 -9.14 -6.79 2.63
CA MET A 320 -9.11 -8.04 1.86
C MET A 320 -8.81 -9.29 2.70
N GLY A 321 -8.57 -9.12 4.00
CA GLY A 321 -8.05 -10.19 4.87
C GLY A 321 -6.52 -10.29 4.84
N ASN A 322 -5.95 -11.07 5.77
CA ASN A 322 -4.49 -11.25 5.91
C ASN A 322 -3.69 -9.94 5.94
N GLY A 323 -4.27 -8.87 6.49
CA GLY A 323 -3.64 -7.56 6.53
C GLY A 323 -3.61 -6.80 5.20
N MET A 324 -4.10 -7.40 4.11
CA MET A 324 -4.20 -6.75 2.81
C MET A 324 -5.38 -5.77 2.76
N TYR A 325 -5.21 -4.72 1.99
CA TYR A 325 -6.25 -3.73 1.72
C TYR A 325 -6.17 -3.22 0.28
N THR A 326 -7.33 -2.93 -0.29
CA THR A 326 -7.46 -2.37 -1.65
C THR A 326 -7.92 -0.93 -1.56
N LEU A 327 -7.23 -0.04 -2.26
CA LEU A 327 -7.56 1.37 -2.42
C LEU A 327 -8.27 1.58 -3.75
N VAL A 328 -9.30 2.41 -3.73
CA VAL A 328 -10.00 2.88 -4.92
C VAL A 328 -9.45 4.25 -5.31
N ASP A 329 -8.94 4.36 -6.50
CA ASP A 329 -8.58 5.63 -7.14
C ASP A 329 -9.74 6.07 -8.02
N LYS A 330 -10.40 7.16 -7.65
CA LYS A 330 -11.52 7.71 -8.41
C LYS A 330 -11.08 8.54 -9.62
N GLU A 331 -9.82 9.02 -9.67
CA GLU A 331 -9.31 9.85 -10.76
C GLU A 331 -9.12 9.03 -12.04
N TYR A 332 -8.51 7.84 -11.90
CA TYR A 332 -8.24 6.94 -13.03
C TYR A 332 -9.03 5.65 -13.00
N SER A 333 -10.01 5.53 -12.11
CA SER A 333 -10.85 4.33 -11.94
C SER A 333 -10.03 3.05 -11.78
N LYS A 334 -8.95 3.12 -10.99
CA LYS A 334 -8.02 2.01 -10.73
C LYS A 334 -8.15 1.46 -9.32
N LEU A 335 -7.71 0.22 -9.17
CA LEU A 335 -7.65 -0.49 -7.89
C LEU A 335 -6.20 -0.82 -7.57
N PHE A 336 -5.78 -0.50 -6.34
CA PHE A 336 -4.44 -0.76 -5.83
C PHE A 336 -4.52 -1.63 -4.58
N THR A 337 -4.00 -2.85 -4.64
CA THR A 337 -3.99 -3.76 -3.49
C THR A 337 -2.60 -3.81 -2.84
N TYR A 338 -2.57 -3.58 -1.54
CA TYR A 338 -1.36 -3.52 -0.73
C TYR A 338 -1.34 -4.60 0.34
N ASP A 339 -0.14 -5.01 0.76
CA ASP A 339 0.08 -5.81 1.96
C ASP A 339 0.10 -4.95 3.24
N SER A 340 0.25 -5.60 4.40
CA SER A 340 0.32 -4.94 5.71
C SER A 340 1.55 -4.04 5.90
N TYR A 341 2.58 -4.17 5.06
CA TYR A 341 3.79 -3.34 5.06
C TYR A 341 3.71 -2.14 4.12
N GLY A 342 2.65 -2.07 3.30
CA GLY A 342 2.44 -1.04 2.30
C GLY A 342 3.13 -1.34 0.96
N ASN A 343 3.49 -2.59 0.66
CA ASN A 343 3.94 -2.97 -0.67
C ASN A 343 2.74 -3.14 -1.60
N LEU A 344 2.83 -2.58 -2.81
CA LEU A 344 1.86 -2.80 -3.86
C LEU A 344 1.97 -4.25 -4.38
N LEU A 345 0.92 -5.03 -4.21
CA LEU A 345 0.84 -6.41 -4.69
C LEU A 345 0.45 -6.44 -6.17
N TYR A 346 -0.54 -5.67 -6.54
CA TYR A 346 -1.02 -5.46 -7.91
C TYR A 346 -1.92 -4.24 -8.01
N ALA A 347 -1.89 -3.61 -9.18
CA ALA A 347 -2.84 -2.58 -9.60
C ALA A 347 -3.54 -3.03 -10.87
N PHE A 348 -4.83 -2.71 -11.03
CA PHE A 348 -5.62 -3.03 -12.22
C PHE A 348 -6.85 -2.12 -12.36
N GLY A 349 -7.57 -2.25 -13.47
CA GLY A 349 -8.70 -1.38 -13.81
C GLY A 349 -8.25 -0.17 -14.64
N GLY A 350 -9.15 0.78 -14.81
CA GLY A 350 -8.93 2.00 -15.59
C GLY A 350 -10.23 2.58 -16.10
N GLU A 351 -10.16 3.72 -16.77
CA GLU A 351 -11.29 4.37 -17.41
C GLU A 351 -11.65 3.71 -18.74
N GLY A 352 -12.93 3.57 -19.04
CA GLY A 352 -13.44 3.08 -20.31
C GLY A 352 -14.75 2.31 -20.21
N GLU A 353 -15.23 1.83 -21.36
CA GLU A 353 -16.50 1.12 -21.50
C GLU A 353 -16.35 -0.41 -21.58
N ALA A 354 -15.14 -0.92 -21.81
CA ALA A 354 -14.90 -2.35 -21.93
C ALA A 354 -15.13 -3.07 -20.58
N LEU A 355 -15.45 -4.36 -20.64
CA LEU A 355 -15.66 -5.15 -19.43
C LEU A 355 -14.40 -5.17 -18.55
N GLY A 356 -14.50 -4.62 -17.35
CA GLY A 356 -13.38 -4.46 -16.41
C GLY A 356 -12.79 -3.06 -16.39
N LEU A 357 -13.29 -2.14 -17.22
CA LEU A 357 -13.06 -0.70 -17.16
C LEU A 357 -14.32 0.01 -16.63
N PHE A 358 -14.17 1.25 -16.18
CA PHE A 358 -15.22 1.98 -15.48
C PHE A 358 -15.38 3.40 -16.04
N GLY A 359 -16.62 3.91 -15.99
CA GLY A 359 -16.85 5.33 -16.21
C GLY A 359 -16.40 6.15 -15.00
N GLN A 360 -16.75 5.70 -13.78
CA GLN A 360 -16.28 6.28 -12.53
C GLN A 360 -16.37 5.25 -11.40
N LEU A 361 -15.25 4.67 -11.03
CA LEU A 361 -15.19 3.69 -9.94
C LEU A 361 -15.47 4.39 -8.59
N ALA A 362 -16.49 3.91 -7.86
CA ALA A 362 -16.92 4.49 -6.60
C ALA A 362 -16.49 3.65 -5.39
N SER A 363 -16.77 2.35 -5.40
CA SER A 363 -16.61 1.48 -4.25
C SER A 363 -16.38 0.03 -4.68
N VAL A 364 -15.80 -0.78 -3.80
CA VAL A 364 -15.58 -2.20 -4.04
C VAL A 364 -15.94 -3.04 -2.82
N ALA A 365 -16.53 -4.20 -3.06
CA ALA A 365 -16.82 -5.20 -2.04
C ALA A 365 -16.15 -6.54 -2.39
N CYS A 366 -15.66 -7.25 -1.38
CA CYS A 366 -15.03 -8.55 -1.53
C CYS A 366 -15.86 -9.67 -0.95
N ASP A 367 -15.85 -10.82 -1.63
CA ASP A 367 -16.44 -12.08 -1.16
C ASP A 367 -15.55 -13.26 -1.57
N GLY A 368 -14.53 -13.54 -0.78
CA GLY A 368 -13.54 -14.57 -1.09
C GLY A 368 -12.80 -14.28 -2.40
N ASP A 369 -13.01 -15.14 -3.41
CA ASP A 369 -12.41 -15.00 -4.74
C ASP A 369 -13.13 -14.01 -5.67
N ARG A 370 -14.24 -13.42 -5.21
CA ARG A 370 -15.01 -12.45 -5.99
C ARG A 370 -14.75 -11.03 -5.48
N LEU A 371 -14.61 -10.11 -6.41
CA LEU A 371 -14.58 -8.68 -6.14
C LEU A 371 -15.67 -8.02 -6.99
N LEU A 372 -16.52 -7.23 -6.35
CA LEU A 372 -17.55 -6.44 -6.99
C LEU A 372 -17.13 -4.99 -7.01
N ALA A 373 -17.03 -4.42 -8.18
CA ALA A 373 -16.65 -3.02 -8.38
C ALA A 373 -17.87 -2.22 -8.83
N LEU A 374 -18.21 -1.19 -8.07
CA LEU A 374 -19.36 -0.33 -8.27
C LEU A 374 -18.98 0.88 -9.10
N ASP A 375 -19.64 1.06 -10.24
CA ASP A 375 -19.50 2.24 -11.11
C ASP A 375 -20.62 3.23 -10.82
N SER A 376 -20.26 4.44 -10.39
CA SER A 376 -21.23 5.48 -10.06
C SER A 376 -21.77 6.21 -11.29
N LEU A 377 -21.05 6.20 -12.41
CA LEU A 377 -21.46 6.95 -13.61
C LEU A 377 -22.59 6.21 -14.35
N ASP A 378 -22.45 4.92 -14.56
CA ASP A 378 -23.42 4.12 -15.30
C ASP A 378 -24.32 3.24 -14.41
N GLY A 379 -24.15 3.31 -13.09
CA GLY A 379 -24.95 2.58 -12.11
C GLY A 379 -24.80 1.07 -12.21
N SER A 380 -23.64 0.58 -12.61
CA SER A 380 -23.38 -0.85 -12.81
C SER A 380 -22.46 -1.45 -11.74
N ILE A 381 -22.49 -2.77 -11.65
CA ILE A 381 -21.55 -3.57 -10.85
C ILE A 381 -20.81 -4.52 -11.78
N THR A 382 -19.48 -4.42 -11.82
CA THR A 382 -18.63 -5.38 -12.50
C THR A 382 -18.14 -6.43 -11.51
N LEU A 383 -18.44 -7.69 -11.81
CA LEU A 383 -17.95 -8.84 -11.05
C LEU A 383 -16.60 -9.29 -11.60
N PHE A 384 -15.62 -9.38 -10.73
CA PHE A 384 -14.30 -9.95 -11.01
C PHE A 384 -14.12 -11.28 -10.29
N ARG A 385 -13.36 -12.17 -10.91
CA ARG A 385 -12.92 -13.43 -10.30
C ARG A 385 -11.41 -13.44 -10.12
N LYS A 386 -10.97 -13.86 -8.96
CA LYS A 386 -9.55 -14.00 -8.67
C LYS A 386 -8.94 -15.11 -9.50
N THR A 387 -7.81 -14.85 -10.13
CA THR A 387 -7.06 -15.82 -10.93
C THR A 387 -6.26 -16.79 -10.07
N ALA A 388 -5.64 -17.79 -10.67
CA ALA A 388 -4.69 -18.67 -9.97
C ALA A 388 -3.50 -17.87 -9.41
N TYR A 389 -3.00 -16.88 -10.17
CA TYR A 389 -1.94 -15.98 -9.73
C TYR A 389 -2.38 -15.14 -8.51
N GLY A 390 -3.54 -14.50 -8.57
CA GLY A 390 -4.08 -13.72 -7.45
C GLY A 390 -4.28 -14.55 -6.18
N ARG A 391 -4.82 -15.78 -6.30
CA ARG A 391 -4.93 -16.70 -5.16
C ARG A 391 -3.56 -17.07 -4.57
N LYS A 392 -2.56 -17.28 -5.43
CA LYS A 392 -1.20 -17.57 -4.96
C LYS A 392 -0.58 -16.39 -4.22
N VAL A 393 -0.81 -15.15 -4.68
CA VAL A 393 -0.39 -13.95 -3.95
C VAL A 393 -1.03 -13.91 -2.56
N ASP A 394 -2.35 -14.09 -2.46
CA ASP A 394 -3.06 -14.08 -1.17
C ASP A 394 -2.56 -15.17 -0.21
N GLU A 395 -2.30 -16.37 -0.74
CA GLU A 395 -1.77 -17.51 0.02
C GLU A 395 -0.41 -17.19 0.63
N VAL A 396 0.50 -16.63 -0.18
CA VAL A 396 1.86 -16.31 0.26
C VAL A 396 1.86 -15.17 1.28
N ILE A 397 1.04 -14.14 1.06
CA ILE A 397 0.85 -13.06 2.04
C ILE A 397 0.25 -13.62 3.34
N GLY A 398 -0.72 -14.54 3.25
CA GLY A 398 -1.28 -15.21 4.42
C GLY A 398 -0.22 -15.99 5.22
N TYR A 399 0.66 -16.74 4.56
CA TYR A 399 1.78 -17.42 5.23
C TYR A 399 2.73 -16.42 5.90
N GLN A 400 3.02 -15.31 5.25
CA GLN A 400 3.90 -14.27 5.80
C GLN A 400 3.29 -13.62 7.06
N GLU A 401 2.01 -13.25 7.01
CA GLU A 401 1.29 -12.66 8.16
C GLU A 401 1.20 -13.63 9.35
N ASN A 402 1.00 -14.91 9.07
CA ASN A 402 0.95 -15.98 10.07
C ASN A 402 2.34 -16.44 10.54
N ARG A 403 3.43 -15.86 10.01
CA ARG A 403 4.83 -16.19 10.30
C ARG A 403 5.21 -17.64 9.94
N GLU A 404 4.54 -18.21 8.94
CA GLU A 404 4.82 -19.52 8.38
C GLU A 404 5.93 -19.42 7.32
N TYR A 405 7.13 -19.03 7.75
CA TYR A 405 8.22 -18.57 6.86
C TYR A 405 8.67 -19.61 5.84
N ASP A 406 8.67 -20.91 6.17
CA ASP A 406 9.05 -21.97 5.22
C ASP A 406 8.03 -22.09 4.08
N LYS A 407 6.73 -21.99 4.40
CA LYS A 407 5.67 -21.99 3.39
C LYS A 407 5.69 -20.71 2.57
N ALA A 408 5.89 -19.56 3.23
CA ALA A 408 6.05 -18.28 2.55
C ALA A 408 7.24 -18.32 1.56
N MET A 409 8.40 -18.89 1.96
CA MET A 409 9.57 -19.08 1.10
C MET A 409 9.24 -19.90 -0.15
N ALA A 410 8.57 -21.04 0.03
CA ALA A 410 8.17 -21.90 -1.09
C ALA A 410 7.22 -21.14 -2.05
N GLY A 411 6.23 -20.44 -1.49
CA GLY A 411 5.28 -19.63 -2.24
C GLY A 411 5.93 -18.46 -2.98
N TRP A 412 6.88 -17.75 -2.35
CA TRP A 412 7.63 -16.68 -3.01
C TRP A 412 8.45 -17.18 -4.20
N ARG A 413 9.07 -18.37 -4.09
CA ARG A 413 9.78 -18.99 -5.22
C ARG A 413 8.85 -19.35 -6.36
N GLU A 414 7.66 -19.85 -6.05
CA GLU A 414 6.64 -20.15 -7.05
C GLU A 414 6.15 -18.87 -7.73
N LEU A 415 5.87 -17.80 -6.98
CA LEU A 415 5.49 -16.49 -7.54
C LEU A 415 6.58 -15.89 -8.41
N ALA A 416 7.86 -15.98 -8.02
CA ALA A 416 8.98 -15.55 -8.86
C ALA A 416 9.07 -16.35 -10.17
N GLY A 417 8.68 -17.64 -10.15
CA GLY A 417 8.60 -18.47 -11.35
C GLY A 417 7.42 -18.11 -12.27
N LEU A 418 6.30 -17.65 -11.69
CA LEU A 418 5.12 -17.20 -12.44
C LEU A 418 5.27 -15.78 -12.97
N ASN A 419 6.00 -14.94 -12.26
CA ASN A 419 6.23 -13.54 -12.61
C ASN A 419 7.66 -13.13 -12.20
N ASN A 420 8.58 -13.22 -13.16
CA ASN A 420 9.99 -12.85 -12.95
C ASN A 420 10.20 -11.36 -12.63
N ASN A 421 9.20 -10.52 -12.93
CA ASN A 421 9.24 -9.08 -12.67
C ASN A 421 8.63 -8.72 -11.30
N PHE A 422 8.34 -9.70 -10.45
CA PHE A 422 7.75 -9.44 -9.15
C PHE A 422 8.83 -9.26 -8.08
N ASP A 423 9.40 -8.06 -8.00
CA ASP A 423 10.48 -7.69 -7.07
C ASP A 423 10.17 -8.05 -5.61
N LEU A 424 8.89 -7.99 -5.23
CA LEU A 424 8.46 -8.35 -3.88
C LEU A 424 8.70 -9.83 -3.56
N ALA A 425 8.63 -10.73 -4.55
CA ALA A 425 8.95 -12.14 -4.34
C ALA A 425 10.44 -12.33 -3.99
N TYR A 426 11.32 -11.67 -4.70
CA TYR A 426 12.76 -11.70 -4.40
C TYR A 426 13.09 -11.05 -3.06
N LEU A 427 12.37 -9.96 -2.71
CA LEU A 427 12.47 -9.36 -1.37
C LEU A 427 12.04 -10.35 -0.28
N GLY A 428 10.93 -11.05 -0.45
CA GLY A 428 10.42 -12.06 0.47
C GLY A 428 11.40 -13.23 0.66
N ILE A 429 11.93 -13.76 -0.45
CA ILE A 429 12.96 -14.81 -0.44
C ILE A 429 14.21 -14.30 0.31
N GLY A 430 14.71 -13.13 -0.07
CA GLY A 430 15.91 -12.55 0.54
C GLY A 430 15.76 -12.30 2.04
N LYS A 431 14.61 -11.80 2.49
CA LYS A 431 14.31 -11.61 3.93
C LYS A 431 14.30 -12.93 4.69
N THR A 432 13.68 -13.97 4.15
CA THR A 432 13.64 -15.29 4.81
C THR A 432 15.04 -15.90 4.90
N LEU A 433 15.84 -15.82 3.82
CA LEU A 433 17.24 -16.27 3.83
C LEU A 433 18.09 -15.49 4.84
N LEU A 434 17.85 -14.18 4.97
CA LEU A 434 18.52 -13.33 5.96
C LEU A 434 18.24 -13.80 7.40
N GLU A 435 16.98 -14.13 7.70
CA GLU A 435 16.55 -14.68 8.99
C GLU A 435 17.16 -16.07 9.26
N GLN A 436 17.30 -16.90 8.23
CA GLN A 436 17.94 -18.23 8.31
C GLN A 436 19.46 -18.16 8.41
N GLY A 437 20.07 -16.97 8.23
CA GLY A 437 21.53 -16.79 8.30
C GLY A 437 22.27 -17.11 7.00
N ASP A 438 21.56 -17.41 5.91
CA ASP A 438 22.17 -17.55 4.57
C ASP A 438 22.31 -16.17 3.91
N TYR A 439 23.31 -15.43 4.41
CA TYR A 439 23.54 -14.05 4.00
C TYR A 439 23.98 -13.92 2.54
N GLN A 440 24.68 -14.93 1.98
CA GLN A 440 25.10 -14.91 0.58
C GLN A 440 23.92 -15.02 -0.37
N ALA A 441 23.05 -16.02 -0.16
CA ALA A 441 21.87 -16.18 -0.98
C ALA A 441 20.88 -15.00 -0.80
N ALA A 442 20.80 -14.43 0.41
CA ALA A 442 20.03 -13.22 0.67
C ALA A 442 20.54 -12.03 -0.16
N MET A 443 21.88 -11.79 -0.18
CA MET A 443 22.49 -10.72 -0.98
C MET A 443 22.22 -10.89 -2.47
N GLU A 444 22.24 -12.11 -3.01
CA GLU A 444 21.92 -12.37 -4.42
C GLU A 444 20.50 -11.93 -4.77
N ASN A 445 19.52 -12.29 -3.95
CA ASN A 445 18.13 -11.89 -4.16
C ASN A 445 17.95 -10.37 -4.05
N PHE A 446 18.57 -9.71 -3.06
CA PHE A 446 18.49 -8.25 -2.94
C PHE A 446 19.20 -7.51 -4.09
N ARG A 447 20.23 -8.12 -4.69
CA ARG A 447 20.91 -7.57 -5.86
C ARG A 447 20.05 -7.63 -7.10
N LEU A 448 19.27 -8.71 -7.30
CA LEU A 448 18.36 -8.85 -8.45
C LEU A 448 17.35 -7.70 -8.53
N ILE A 449 16.90 -7.19 -7.39
CA ILE A 449 15.94 -6.09 -7.30
C ILE A 449 16.58 -4.73 -6.98
N ASN A 450 17.91 -4.58 -7.09
CA ASN A 450 18.66 -3.38 -6.77
C ASN A 450 18.42 -2.81 -5.35
N ASN A 451 17.95 -3.62 -4.40
CA ASN A 451 17.65 -3.17 -3.05
C ASN A 451 18.94 -3.01 -2.21
N ARG A 452 19.56 -1.84 -2.34
CA ARG A 452 20.83 -1.51 -1.68
C ARG A 452 20.75 -1.56 -0.15
N SER A 453 19.61 -1.22 0.42
CA SER A 453 19.42 -1.19 1.87
C SER A 453 19.52 -2.59 2.47
N TYR A 454 18.71 -3.54 1.97
CA TYR A 454 18.73 -4.92 2.42
C TYR A 454 20.02 -5.64 2.03
N TYR A 455 20.57 -5.37 0.84
CA TYR A 455 21.88 -5.89 0.45
C TYR A 455 22.97 -5.49 1.45
N SER A 456 23.05 -4.21 1.80
CA SER A 456 24.02 -3.69 2.77
C SER A 456 23.85 -4.30 4.15
N ARG A 457 22.59 -4.53 4.58
CA ARG A 457 22.29 -5.21 5.84
C ARG A 457 22.78 -6.67 5.83
N ALA A 458 22.49 -7.41 4.77
CA ALA A 458 22.94 -8.79 4.60
C ALA A 458 24.47 -8.86 4.53
N TYR A 459 25.10 -7.96 3.76
CA TYR A 459 26.56 -7.86 3.67
C TYR A 459 27.23 -7.56 5.00
N LYS A 460 26.65 -6.66 5.80
CA LYS A 460 27.14 -6.36 7.16
C LYS A 460 27.17 -7.61 8.03
N LEU A 461 26.09 -8.39 8.04
CA LEU A 461 25.99 -9.62 8.81
C LEU A 461 26.93 -10.71 8.28
N TYR A 462 27.02 -10.87 6.96
CA TYR A 462 27.98 -11.78 6.32
C TYR A 462 29.42 -11.45 6.71
N ARG A 463 29.81 -10.18 6.60
CA ARG A 463 31.14 -9.71 7.01
C ARG A 463 31.40 -9.97 8.50
N GLN A 464 30.42 -9.75 9.36
CA GLN A 464 30.53 -10.02 10.78
C GLN A 464 30.81 -11.52 11.03
N THR A 465 30.07 -12.41 10.38
CA THR A 465 30.28 -13.86 10.49
C THR A 465 31.69 -14.28 10.05
N ILE A 466 32.23 -13.66 9.00
CA ILE A 466 33.60 -13.90 8.57
C ILE A 466 34.61 -13.40 9.63
N LEU A 467 34.42 -12.17 10.13
CA LEU A 467 35.29 -11.59 11.15
C LEU A 467 35.26 -12.43 12.44
N ASP A 468 34.11 -12.95 12.84
CA ASP A 468 34.01 -13.83 14.01
C ASP A 468 34.80 -15.14 13.83
N LYS A 469 34.89 -15.66 12.59
CA LYS A 469 35.65 -16.89 12.29
C LYS A 469 37.15 -16.69 12.18
N ILE A 470 37.58 -15.60 11.54
CA ILE A 470 39.00 -15.40 11.22
C ILE A 470 39.61 -14.18 11.92
N GLY A 471 38.86 -13.40 12.67
CA GLY A 471 39.31 -12.16 13.30
C GLY A 471 40.52 -12.37 14.23
N LEU A 472 40.51 -13.44 15.03
CA LEU A 472 41.63 -13.81 15.90
C LEU A 472 42.87 -14.12 15.09
N LEU A 473 42.75 -14.81 13.95
CA LEU A 473 43.87 -15.12 13.06
C LEU A 473 44.42 -13.85 12.38
N LEU A 474 43.54 -12.92 12.01
CA LEU A 474 43.95 -11.62 11.46
C LEU A 474 44.74 -10.79 12.47
N VAL A 475 44.26 -10.74 13.73
CA VAL A 475 44.98 -10.06 14.82
C VAL A 475 46.33 -10.73 15.09
N ALA A 476 46.35 -12.07 15.17
CA ALA A 476 47.59 -12.81 15.34
C ALA A 476 48.58 -12.57 14.18
N GLY A 477 48.10 -12.57 12.93
CA GLY A 477 48.87 -12.25 11.73
C GLY A 477 49.46 -10.84 11.76
N ALA A 478 48.63 -9.86 12.18
CA ALA A 478 49.11 -8.47 12.34
C ALA A 478 50.21 -8.35 13.41
N VAL A 479 50.06 -9.03 14.54
CA VAL A 479 51.10 -9.06 15.59
C VAL A 479 52.37 -9.67 15.07
N VAL A 480 52.29 -10.81 14.37
CA VAL A 480 53.46 -11.45 13.75
C VAL A 480 54.12 -10.51 12.75
N LEU A 481 53.35 -9.84 11.90
CA LEU A 481 53.89 -8.86 10.94
C LEU A 481 54.62 -7.71 11.65
N ILE A 482 54.03 -7.15 12.71
CA ILE A 482 54.68 -6.09 13.50
C ILE A 482 55.99 -6.59 14.10
N VAL A 483 56.02 -7.79 14.67
CA VAL A 483 57.23 -8.38 15.23
C VAL A 483 58.30 -8.58 14.15
N LEU A 484 57.89 -9.05 12.96
CA LEU A 484 58.80 -9.21 11.82
C LEU A 484 59.37 -7.87 11.34
N LEU A 485 58.54 -6.84 11.27
CA LEU A 485 58.94 -5.48 10.93
C LEU A 485 59.93 -4.93 11.95
N VAL A 486 59.64 -5.05 13.25
CA VAL A 486 60.57 -4.61 14.32
C VAL A 486 61.92 -5.33 14.21
N LYS A 487 61.88 -6.66 14.03
CA LYS A 487 63.13 -7.45 13.84
C LYS A 487 63.86 -7.06 12.57
N PHE A 488 63.13 -6.80 11.48
CA PHE A 488 63.74 -6.34 10.23
C PHE A 488 64.44 -4.97 10.40
N PHE A 489 63.80 -4.02 11.07
CA PHE A 489 64.41 -2.72 11.33
C PHE A 489 65.59 -2.81 12.30
N ALA A 490 65.53 -3.65 13.33
CA ALA A 490 66.64 -3.93 14.21
C ALA A 490 67.80 -4.56 13.43
N PHE A 491 67.55 -5.52 12.54
CA PHE A 491 68.54 -6.10 11.63
C PHE A 491 69.13 -5.05 10.70
N ALA A 492 68.33 -4.23 10.03
CA ALA A 492 68.74 -3.16 9.14
C ALA A 492 69.67 -2.17 9.85
N LYS A 493 69.27 -1.76 11.09
CA LYS A 493 70.15 -0.90 11.93
C LYS A 493 71.51 -1.55 12.26
N ALA A 494 71.49 -2.79 12.70
CA ALA A 494 72.72 -3.54 13.03
C ALA A 494 73.62 -3.79 11.80
N TYR A 495 73.02 -4.04 10.64
CA TYR A 495 73.66 -4.25 9.38
C TYR A 495 74.36 -2.95 8.90
N ASN A 496 73.59 -1.84 8.86
CA ASN A 496 74.18 -0.52 8.47
C ASN A 496 75.19 -0.01 9.44
N GLY A 497 75.12 -0.28 10.73
CA GLY A 497 76.15 0.06 11.72
C GLY A 497 77.46 -0.73 11.54
N ARG A 498 77.46 -1.80 10.77
CA ARG A 498 78.69 -2.57 10.41
C ARG A 498 79.33 -2.10 9.11
N LEU A 499 78.62 -1.37 8.27
CA LEU A 499 79.14 -0.79 7.05
C LEU A 499 80.03 0.39 7.43
N LYS A 500 81.33 0.27 7.23
CA LYS A 500 82.29 1.37 7.46
C LYS A 500 82.01 2.50 6.46
N PRO A 501 82.10 3.76 6.88
CA PRO A 501 82.01 4.90 5.98
C PRO A 501 83.30 4.93 5.10
N SER A 502 83.29 4.17 4.06
CA SER A 502 84.38 4.21 3.05
C SER A 502 83.64 4.38 1.72
N GLY A 503 83.88 5.48 1.01
CA GLY A 503 83.26 5.85 -0.28
C GLY A 503 83.18 4.78 -1.37
N ALA A 504 83.03 3.51 -1.00
CA ALA A 504 82.78 2.39 -1.90
C ALA A 504 81.30 2.33 -2.23
N PRO A 505 80.87 2.14 -3.50
CA PRO A 505 79.46 2.04 -3.90
C PRO A 505 78.78 0.87 -3.19
N ARG A 506 77.64 1.11 -2.55
CA ARG A 506 76.83 0.11 -1.92
C ARG A 506 76.19 -0.83 -2.96
N GLY A 507 76.22 -2.12 -2.69
CA GLY A 507 75.52 -3.07 -3.55
C GLY A 507 73.96 -2.90 -3.48
N PHE A 508 73.24 -3.29 -4.51
CA PHE A 508 71.78 -3.13 -4.62
C PHE A 508 71.02 -3.58 -3.36
N ARG A 509 71.40 -4.66 -2.73
CA ARG A 509 70.76 -5.14 -1.47
C ARG A 509 71.05 -4.23 -0.28
N GLU A 510 72.24 -3.68 -0.24
CA GLU A 510 72.70 -2.74 0.79
C GLU A 510 71.99 -1.41 0.67
N GLU A 511 71.75 -0.94 -0.55
CA GLU A 511 70.97 0.27 -0.81
C GLU A 511 69.50 0.11 -0.38
N ILE A 512 68.86 -1.05 -0.64
CA ILE A 512 67.46 -1.32 -0.18
C ILE A 512 67.41 -1.29 1.35
N VAL A 513 68.29 -2.00 2.04
CA VAL A 513 68.30 -2.05 3.52
C VAL A 513 68.65 -0.68 4.10
N TYR A 514 69.52 0.10 3.43
CA TYR A 514 69.80 1.46 3.83
C TYR A 514 68.64 2.40 3.59
N GLY A 515 67.92 2.30 2.49
CA GLY A 515 66.69 3.08 2.21
C GLY A 515 65.66 2.89 3.30
N PHE A 516 65.42 1.66 3.75
CA PHE A 516 64.52 1.40 4.89
C PHE A 516 65.05 1.99 6.21
N HIS A 517 66.32 2.02 6.45
CA HIS A 517 66.92 2.67 7.60
C HIS A 517 66.71 4.18 7.58
N VAL A 518 66.93 4.84 6.44
CA VAL A 518 66.77 6.29 6.26
C VAL A 518 65.28 6.74 6.45
N ILE A 519 64.28 5.93 6.07
CA ILE A 519 62.85 6.24 6.29
C ILE A 519 62.57 6.52 7.77
N PHE A 520 63.22 5.80 8.69
CA PHE A 520 63.01 5.95 10.14
C PHE A 520 64.10 6.78 10.84
N HIS A 521 65.23 7.04 10.15
CA HIS A 521 66.33 7.86 10.63
C HIS A 521 66.73 8.87 9.54
N PRO A 522 65.87 9.84 9.21
CA PRO A 522 66.11 10.72 8.07
C PRO A 522 67.40 11.57 8.21
N PHE A 523 67.82 11.85 9.44
CA PHE A 523 69.03 12.59 9.69
C PHE A 523 70.31 11.81 9.26
N ASP A 524 70.27 10.46 9.37
CA ASP A 524 71.43 9.64 8.93
C ASP A 524 71.55 9.70 7.40
N GLY A 525 70.42 9.76 6.65
CA GLY A 525 70.41 9.92 5.21
C GLY A 525 70.92 11.29 4.73
N PHE A 526 70.73 12.34 5.53
CA PHE A 526 71.20 13.68 5.25
C PHE A 526 72.72 13.82 5.51
N CYS A 527 73.25 13.04 6.41
CA CYS A 527 74.72 13.07 6.72
C CYS A 527 75.58 12.29 5.72
N ASP A 528 74.95 11.38 4.95
CA ASP A 528 75.63 10.54 3.95
C ASP A 528 75.57 11.12 2.51
N LEU A 529 74.78 12.23 2.33
CA LEU A 529 74.79 13.04 1.10
C LEU A 529 75.85 14.09 1.15
#